data_b0abd31e9120840a6521bc3169294798
#
_entry.id   b0abd31e9120840a6521bc3169294798
#
_cell.length_a   1.000
_cell.length_b   1.000
_cell.length_c   1.000
_cell.angle_alpha   90.00
_cell.angle_beta   90.00
_cell.angle_gamma   90.00
#
_symmetry.space_group_name_H-M   'P 1'
#
loop_
_entity.id
_entity.type
_entity.pdbx_description
1 polymer ?
#
loop_
_entity_poly.entity_id
_entity_poly.type
_entity_poly.pdbx_seq_one_letter_code
_entity_poly.pdbx_strand_id
1 'polypeptide(L)'
;MVCKLSKQKLVRIGIILLVLCLLGVCGVCGINAYVVGSTKDQILSPADATALAEVDCVLVLGCYVNENGEPSQMLKDRLAAGVAMYEAGAAPKLLLSGDHGRYTYDEVTAMGQYALDAGIPARDIFLDHAGFSTYESIYRAKEIFGARKILIISQEYHLYRSLQIANALGLEAYGVPADGNDYSGQFFRDVREILARNKDWVKSIFKPKPTFLGDAVPISGDGNITIDEKAACEKAGGFCIILL
;
A
#
# COMPACT_ATOMS: atom_id res chain seq x y z
N MET A 1 -49.06 -20.14 -13.54
CA MET A 1 -49.56 -20.35 -12.16
C MET A 1 -48.61 -19.61 -11.22
N VAL A 2 -48.94 -18.37 -10.78
CA VAL A 2 -48.10 -17.58 -9.86
C VAL A 2 -48.45 -18.02 -8.44
N CYS A 3 -47.52 -18.74 -7.79
CA CYS A 3 -47.73 -19.21 -6.42
C CYS A 3 -47.68 -18.00 -5.47
N LYS A 4 -48.84 -17.50 -4.99
CA LYS A 4 -48.94 -16.45 -3.98
C LYS A 4 -48.37 -16.97 -2.64
N LEU A 5 -47.20 -16.46 -2.25
CA LEU A 5 -46.67 -16.73 -0.92
C LEU A 5 -47.61 -16.21 0.17
N SER A 6 -47.86 -17.01 1.22
CA SER A 6 -48.68 -16.58 2.35
C SER A 6 -47.99 -15.41 3.11
N LYS A 7 -48.76 -14.51 3.70
CA LYS A 7 -48.24 -13.37 4.49
C LYS A 7 -47.23 -13.80 5.57
N GLN A 8 -47.49 -14.94 6.23
CA GLN A 8 -46.57 -15.49 7.25
C GLN A 8 -45.19 -15.91 6.65
N LYS A 9 -45.17 -16.50 5.43
CA LYS A 9 -43.93 -16.85 4.75
C LYS A 9 -43.14 -15.59 4.36
N LEU A 10 -43.81 -14.54 3.88
CA LEU A 10 -43.17 -13.26 3.56
C LEU A 10 -42.55 -12.60 4.80
N VAL A 11 -43.25 -12.60 5.92
CA VAL A 11 -42.72 -12.06 7.20
C VAL A 11 -41.50 -12.86 7.66
N ARG A 12 -41.53 -14.17 7.63
CA ARG A 12 -40.37 -15.02 7.98
C ARG A 12 -39.17 -14.77 7.08
N ILE A 13 -39.37 -14.65 5.77
CA ILE A 13 -38.30 -14.29 4.82
C ILE A 13 -37.72 -12.91 5.16
N GLY A 14 -38.56 -11.91 5.45
CA GLY A 14 -38.13 -10.58 5.85
C GLY A 14 -37.27 -10.59 7.13
N ILE A 15 -37.68 -11.37 8.14
CA ILE A 15 -36.88 -11.52 9.38
C ILE A 15 -35.54 -12.19 9.08
N ILE A 16 -35.51 -13.25 8.28
CA ILE A 16 -34.25 -13.93 7.92
C ILE A 16 -33.31 -12.97 7.20
N LEU A 17 -33.81 -12.21 6.23
CA LEU A 17 -33.01 -11.23 5.49
C LEU A 17 -32.48 -10.12 6.42
N LEU A 18 -33.30 -9.64 7.35
CA LEU A 18 -32.87 -8.65 8.35
C LEU A 18 -31.76 -9.20 9.24
N VAL A 19 -31.91 -10.44 9.74
CA VAL A 19 -30.89 -11.09 10.57
C VAL A 19 -29.58 -11.27 9.79
N LEU A 20 -29.64 -11.74 8.53
CA LEU A 20 -28.47 -11.88 7.68
C LEU A 20 -27.78 -10.53 7.41
N CYS A 21 -28.57 -9.48 7.18
CA CYS A 21 -28.03 -8.12 7.01
C CYS A 21 -27.30 -7.64 8.29
N LEU A 22 -27.92 -7.82 9.46
CA LEU A 22 -27.31 -7.45 10.74
C LEU A 22 -26.02 -8.23 11.01
N LEU A 23 -26.01 -9.54 10.74
CA LEU A 23 -24.80 -10.35 10.86
C LEU A 23 -23.70 -9.88 9.89
N GLY A 24 -24.05 -9.51 8.66
CA GLY A 24 -23.13 -8.93 7.70
C GLY A 24 -22.52 -7.61 8.19
N VAL A 25 -23.34 -6.69 8.70
CA VAL A 25 -22.87 -5.42 9.27
C VAL A 25 -21.98 -5.67 10.48
N CYS A 26 -22.39 -6.55 11.40
CA CYS A 26 -21.55 -6.91 12.56
C CYS A 26 -20.21 -7.51 12.14
N GLY A 27 -20.19 -8.35 11.09
CA GLY A 27 -18.97 -8.91 10.53
C GLY A 27 -18.03 -7.84 9.99
N VAL A 28 -18.55 -6.91 9.17
CA VAL A 28 -17.78 -5.78 8.62
C VAL A 28 -17.22 -4.89 9.73
N CYS A 29 -18.03 -4.54 10.72
CA CYS A 29 -17.60 -3.72 11.86
C CYS A 29 -16.57 -4.46 12.72
N GLY A 30 -16.75 -5.75 12.96
CA GLY A 30 -15.85 -6.58 13.76
C GLY A 30 -14.47 -6.71 13.11
N ILE A 31 -14.40 -7.00 11.81
CA ILE A 31 -13.13 -7.06 11.06
C ILE A 31 -12.44 -5.69 11.07
N ASN A 32 -13.19 -4.60 10.84
CA ASN A 32 -12.61 -3.26 10.85
C ASN A 32 -12.03 -2.91 12.24
N ALA A 33 -12.75 -3.21 13.33
CA ALA A 33 -12.28 -3.00 14.69
C ALA A 33 -11.05 -3.86 15.01
N TYR A 34 -11.03 -5.12 14.55
CA TYR A 34 -9.88 -6.01 14.67
C TYR A 34 -8.64 -5.44 13.97
N VAL A 35 -8.76 -5.03 12.70
CA VAL A 35 -7.64 -4.48 11.92
C VAL A 35 -7.06 -3.25 12.61
N VAL A 36 -7.88 -2.29 13.01
CA VAL A 36 -7.43 -1.09 13.72
C VAL A 36 -6.80 -1.45 15.08
N GLY A 37 -7.50 -2.26 15.87
CA GLY A 37 -7.05 -2.62 17.23
C GLY A 37 -5.74 -3.41 17.26
N SER A 38 -5.51 -4.28 16.26
CA SER A 38 -4.31 -5.12 16.20
C SER A 38 -3.08 -4.42 15.63
N THR A 39 -3.22 -3.24 15.00
CA THR A 39 -2.12 -2.56 14.32
C THR A 39 -1.82 -1.16 14.84
N LYS A 40 -2.68 -0.58 15.68
CA LYS A 40 -2.51 0.79 16.20
C LYS A 40 -1.18 1.02 16.92
N ASP A 41 -0.70 0.04 17.67
CA ASP A 41 0.53 0.13 18.44
C ASP A 41 1.80 -0.01 17.56
N GLN A 42 1.65 -0.33 16.26
CA GLN A 42 2.70 -0.33 15.24
C GLN A 42 2.82 1.00 14.52
N ILE A 43 1.89 1.94 14.75
CA ILE A 43 1.97 3.31 14.20
C ILE A 43 2.80 4.14 15.17
N LEU A 44 3.93 4.62 14.69
CA LEU A 44 4.96 5.28 15.50
C LEU A 44 5.07 6.76 15.16
N SER A 45 5.55 7.53 16.12
CA SER A 45 6.07 8.87 15.83
C SER A 45 7.37 8.76 15.01
N PRO A 46 7.75 9.80 14.24
CA PRO A 46 9.04 9.82 13.54
C PRO A 46 10.24 9.55 14.46
N ALA A 47 10.21 10.07 15.68
CA ALA A 47 11.29 9.87 16.66
C ALA A 47 11.40 8.41 17.12
N ASP A 48 10.26 7.74 17.38
CA ASP A 48 10.25 6.33 17.77
C ASP A 48 10.66 5.43 16.60
N ALA A 49 10.26 5.79 15.38
CA ALA A 49 10.59 5.04 14.18
C ALA A 49 12.10 5.07 13.87
N THR A 50 12.79 6.18 14.13
CA THR A 50 14.25 6.28 13.98
C THR A 50 15.02 5.50 15.05
N ALA A 51 14.39 5.17 16.17
CA ALA A 51 14.99 4.35 17.21
C ALA A 51 14.91 2.84 16.91
N LEU A 52 14.19 2.43 15.87
CA LEU A 52 14.11 1.02 15.46
C LEU A 52 15.46 0.54 14.91
N ALA A 53 15.88 -0.63 15.36
CA ALA A 53 17.07 -1.30 14.80
C ALA A 53 16.71 -2.18 13.60
N GLU A 54 17.65 -2.34 12.68
CA GLU A 54 17.61 -3.34 11.59
C GLU A 54 16.37 -3.21 10.67
N VAL A 55 15.94 -1.99 10.35
CA VAL A 55 14.92 -1.74 9.34
C VAL A 55 15.57 -1.84 7.96
N ASP A 56 15.06 -2.72 7.09
CA ASP A 56 15.62 -2.95 5.76
C ASP A 56 15.35 -1.77 4.81
N CYS A 57 14.14 -1.23 4.83
CA CYS A 57 13.77 -0.08 4.01
C CYS A 57 12.60 0.72 4.57
N VAL A 58 12.54 1.98 4.13
CA VAL A 58 11.33 2.81 4.19
C VAL A 58 10.51 2.52 2.93
N LEU A 59 9.31 1.94 3.10
CA LEU A 59 8.35 1.69 2.02
C LEU A 59 7.38 2.86 1.91
N VAL A 60 7.46 3.64 0.82
CA VAL A 60 6.47 4.68 0.51
C VAL A 60 5.42 4.12 -0.44
N LEU A 61 4.16 4.12 0.02
CA LEU A 61 3.04 3.65 -0.79
C LEU A 61 2.53 4.78 -1.71
N GLY A 62 2.36 4.48 -2.99
CA GLY A 62 1.76 5.35 -3.97
C GLY A 62 0.31 5.75 -3.62
N CYS A 63 -0.17 6.79 -4.27
CA CYS A 63 -1.49 7.36 -4.05
C CYS A 63 -2.13 7.87 -5.34
N TYR A 64 -1.54 8.91 -5.94
CA TYR A 64 -2.04 9.52 -7.16
C TYR A 64 -1.05 10.54 -7.72
N VAL A 65 -0.89 10.54 -9.04
CA VAL A 65 -0.16 11.55 -9.82
C VAL A 65 -1.16 12.31 -10.68
N ASN A 66 -1.05 13.64 -10.72
CA ASN A 66 -1.90 14.51 -11.51
C ASN A 66 -1.66 14.30 -13.01
N GLU A 67 -2.57 14.76 -13.87
CA GLU A 67 -2.46 14.66 -15.34
C GLU A 67 -1.22 15.35 -15.93
N ASN A 68 -0.66 16.31 -15.20
CA ASN A 68 0.59 16.99 -15.56
C ASN A 68 1.87 16.21 -15.17
N GLY A 69 1.73 15.00 -14.61
CA GLY A 69 2.84 14.18 -14.16
C GLY A 69 3.38 14.51 -12.76
N GLU A 70 2.83 15.52 -12.09
CA GLU A 70 3.26 15.85 -10.73
C GLU A 70 2.55 15.02 -9.67
N PRO A 71 3.26 14.59 -8.59
CA PRO A 71 2.64 13.95 -7.45
C PRO A 71 1.53 14.82 -6.84
N SER A 72 0.40 14.22 -6.50
CA SER A 72 -0.66 14.88 -5.73
C SER A 72 -0.11 15.36 -4.37
N GLN A 73 -0.80 16.33 -3.74
CA GLN A 73 -0.35 16.81 -2.42
C GLN A 73 -0.22 15.67 -1.40
N MET A 74 -1.17 14.74 -1.40
CA MET A 74 -1.13 13.56 -0.52
C MET A 74 0.09 12.67 -0.81
N LEU A 75 0.49 12.52 -2.07
CA LEU A 75 1.69 11.77 -2.44
C LEU A 75 2.96 12.56 -2.08
N LYS A 76 2.98 13.87 -2.29
CA LYS A 76 4.10 14.75 -1.86
C LYS A 76 4.35 14.63 -0.35
N ASP A 77 3.29 14.61 0.46
CA ASP A 77 3.42 14.47 1.90
C ASP A 77 4.00 13.10 2.30
N ARG A 78 3.60 12.01 1.62
CA ARG A 78 4.21 10.68 1.81
C ARG A 78 5.69 10.68 1.43
N LEU A 79 6.02 11.25 0.28
CA LEU A 79 7.39 11.31 -0.20
C LEU A 79 8.27 12.14 0.73
N ALA A 80 7.79 13.31 1.18
CA ALA A 80 8.51 14.13 2.14
C ALA A 80 8.76 13.39 3.46
N ALA A 81 7.75 12.70 3.99
CA ALA A 81 7.91 11.88 5.20
C ALA A 81 8.88 10.71 4.98
N GLY A 82 8.82 10.04 3.81
CA GLY A 82 9.74 8.97 3.45
C GLY A 82 11.18 9.41 3.35
N VAL A 83 11.43 10.55 2.67
CA VAL A 83 12.75 11.19 2.58
C VAL A 83 13.26 11.55 3.99
N ALA A 84 12.44 12.20 4.80
CA ALA A 84 12.82 12.57 6.16
C ALA A 84 13.20 11.36 7.04
N MET A 85 12.48 10.22 6.90
CA MET A 85 12.82 8.99 7.60
C MET A 85 14.15 8.39 7.12
N TYR A 86 14.41 8.40 5.81
CA TYR A 86 15.69 7.97 5.26
C TYR A 86 16.85 8.86 5.75
N GLU A 87 16.71 10.19 5.67
CA GLU A 87 17.72 11.15 6.12
C GLU A 87 17.99 11.07 7.63
N ALA A 88 16.95 10.76 8.42
CA ALA A 88 17.08 10.51 9.86
C ALA A 88 17.76 9.17 10.19
N GLY A 89 18.07 8.34 9.18
CA GLY A 89 18.72 7.04 9.36
C GLY A 89 17.81 5.93 9.85
N ALA A 90 16.48 6.06 9.71
CA ALA A 90 15.52 5.03 10.11
C ALA A 90 15.69 3.73 9.28
N ALA A 91 16.15 3.82 8.04
CA ALA A 91 16.53 2.67 7.21
C ALA A 91 17.52 3.09 6.13
N PRO A 92 18.36 2.15 5.62
CA PRO A 92 19.38 2.44 4.61
C PRO A 92 18.85 2.58 3.19
N LYS A 93 17.60 2.20 2.93
CA LYS A 93 17.00 2.13 1.60
C LYS A 93 15.60 2.72 1.58
N LEU A 94 15.23 3.26 0.43
CA LEU A 94 13.89 3.78 0.12
C LEU A 94 13.26 2.93 -0.97
N LEU A 95 12.15 2.26 -0.67
CA LEU A 95 11.34 1.50 -1.62
C LEU A 95 10.08 2.29 -1.97
N LEU A 96 9.97 2.71 -3.22
CA LEU A 96 8.85 3.49 -3.75
C LEU A 96 7.96 2.56 -4.56
N SER A 97 6.76 2.26 -4.07
CA SER A 97 5.85 1.30 -4.70
C SER A 97 4.55 1.97 -5.12
N GLY A 98 4.23 1.88 -6.40
CA GLY A 98 3.06 2.52 -6.99
C GLY A 98 2.58 1.84 -8.27
N ASP A 99 1.58 2.44 -8.90
CA ASP A 99 0.97 1.93 -10.13
C ASP A 99 1.66 2.52 -11.38
N HIS A 100 2.11 1.62 -12.27
CA HIS A 100 2.57 1.94 -13.62
C HIS A 100 1.81 1.10 -14.67
N GLY A 101 0.56 0.75 -14.38
CA GLY A 101 -0.24 -0.13 -15.25
C GLY A 101 -0.76 0.51 -16.54
N ARG A 102 -0.53 1.80 -16.78
CA ARG A 102 -0.96 2.52 -17.99
C ARG A 102 0.17 3.35 -18.55
N TYR A 103 0.34 3.32 -19.88
CA TYR A 103 1.38 4.08 -20.61
C TYR A 103 1.38 5.60 -20.30
N THR A 104 0.22 6.17 -19.98
CA THR A 104 0.06 7.59 -19.65
C THR A 104 0.09 7.89 -18.14
N TYR A 105 0.28 6.87 -17.28
CA TYR A 105 0.27 7.02 -15.84
C TYR A 105 1.47 6.31 -15.22
N ASP A 106 2.45 7.09 -14.80
CA ASP A 106 3.70 6.61 -14.22
C ASP A 106 3.95 7.28 -12.87
N GLU A 107 3.32 6.73 -11.86
CA GLU A 107 3.44 7.21 -10.49
C GLU A 107 4.83 6.98 -9.92
N VAL A 108 5.40 5.82 -10.21
CA VAL A 108 6.65 5.37 -9.61
C VAL A 108 7.83 6.20 -10.09
N THR A 109 7.88 6.55 -11.39
CA THR A 109 8.91 7.45 -11.91
C THR A 109 8.83 8.84 -11.28
N ALA A 110 7.63 9.38 -11.09
CA ALA A 110 7.45 10.67 -10.40
C ALA A 110 7.91 10.61 -8.94
N MET A 111 7.65 9.48 -8.25
CA MET A 111 8.14 9.24 -6.89
C MET A 111 9.68 9.15 -6.86
N GLY A 112 10.28 8.41 -7.79
CA GLY A 112 11.73 8.28 -7.92
C GLY A 112 12.42 9.62 -8.17
N GLN A 113 11.87 10.42 -9.10
CA GLN A 113 12.39 11.75 -9.39
C GLN A 113 12.35 12.67 -8.16
N TYR A 114 11.24 12.63 -7.41
CA TYR A 114 11.14 13.40 -6.17
C TYR A 114 12.25 13.02 -5.17
N ALA A 115 12.54 11.76 -5.00
CA ALA A 115 13.59 11.29 -4.08
C ALA A 115 14.99 11.68 -4.58
N LEU A 116 15.24 11.61 -5.89
CA LEU A 116 16.51 12.06 -6.50
C LEU A 116 16.70 13.58 -6.33
N ASP A 117 15.66 14.37 -6.56
CA ASP A 117 15.69 15.84 -6.39
C ASP A 117 15.91 16.24 -4.91
N ALA A 118 15.47 15.41 -3.97
CA ALA A 118 15.76 15.54 -2.55
C ALA A 118 17.20 15.14 -2.17
N GLY A 119 18.00 14.63 -3.13
CA GLY A 119 19.42 14.31 -2.91
C GLY A 119 19.68 12.89 -2.41
N ILE A 120 18.67 11.99 -2.40
CA ILE A 120 18.90 10.59 -2.05
C ILE A 120 19.71 9.92 -3.16
N PRO A 121 20.79 9.20 -2.82
CA PRO A 121 21.59 8.49 -3.82
C PRO A 121 20.75 7.46 -4.59
N ALA A 122 20.84 7.44 -5.91
CA ALA A 122 20.09 6.53 -6.77
C ALA A 122 20.24 5.04 -6.38
N ARG A 123 21.43 4.64 -5.91
CA ARG A 123 21.71 3.29 -5.39
C ARG A 123 20.88 2.89 -4.17
N ASP A 124 20.29 3.85 -3.47
CA ASP A 124 19.48 3.63 -2.26
C ASP A 124 17.99 3.76 -2.53
N ILE A 125 17.60 4.11 -3.77
CA ILE A 125 16.21 4.22 -4.24
C ILE A 125 15.84 2.97 -5.04
N PHE A 126 14.82 2.25 -4.60
CA PHE A 126 14.23 1.11 -5.31
C PHE A 126 12.85 1.48 -5.80
N LEU A 127 12.57 1.21 -7.07
CA LEU A 127 11.32 1.49 -7.75
C LEU A 127 10.54 0.20 -7.99
N ASP A 128 9.35 0.09 -7.38
CA ASP A 128 8.43 -1.01 -7.61
C ASP A 128 7.28 -0.56 -8.52
N HIS A 129 7.38 -0.86 -9.80
CA HIS A 129 6.45 -0.50 -10.86
C HIS A 129 5.18 -1.38 -10.91
N ALA A 130 5.10 -2.43 -10.09
CA ALA A 130 3.99 -3.37 -10.08
C ALA A 130 3.20 -3.39 -8.76
N GLY A 131 3.24 -2.29 -8.02
CA GLY A 131 2.48 -2.07 -6.79
C GLY A 131 1.03 -1.65 -7.04
N PHE A 132 0.27 -2.41 -7.87
CA PHE A 132 -1.10 -2.04 -8.29
C PHE A 132 -2.14 -2.03 -7.17
N SER A 133 -1.80 -2.50 -6.00
CA SER A 133 -2.61 -2.44 -4.79
C SER A 133 -1.71 -2.52 -3.56
N THR A 134 -2.22 -2.04 -2.42
CA THR A 134 -1.49 -2.12 -1.14
C THR A 134 -1.04 -3.54 -0.81
N TYR A 135 -1.88 -4.55 -1.11
CA TYR A 135 -1.51 -5.95 -0.92
C TYR A 135 -0.31 -6.35 -1.80
N GLU A 136 -0.30 -5.95 -3.07
CA GLU A 136 0.77 -6.29 -4.00
C GLU A 136 2.06 -5.55 -3.66
N SER A 137 2.01 -4.27 -3.31
CA SER A 137 3.16 -3.51 -2.83
C SER A 137 3.87 -4.20 -1.66
N ILE A 138 3.11 -4.62 -0.65
CA ILE A 138 3.66 -5.27 0.55
C ILE A 138 4.12 -6.70 0.24
N TYR A 139 3.37 -7.44 -0.59
CA TYR A 139 3.78 -8.78 -1.03
C TYR A 139 5.11 -8.71 -1.77
N ARG A 140 5.27 -7.76 -2.69
CA ARG A 140 6.48 -7.56 -3.48
C ARG A 140 7.64 -7.05 -2.64
N ALA A 141 7.40 -6.17 -1.67
CA ALA A 141 8.43 -5.76 -0.71
C ALA A 141 9.10 -6.98 -0.04
N LYS A 142 8.31 -8.00 0.31
CA LYS A 142 8.81 -9.24 0.87
C LYS A 142 9.46 -10.17 -0.18
N GLU A 143 8.73 -10.53 -1.22
CA GLU A 143 9.11 -11.66 -2.09
C GLU A 143 10.05 -11.24 -3.22
N ILE A 144 9.96 -9.99 -3.71
CA ILE A 144 10.82 -9.46 -4.77
C ILE A 144 12.01 -8.73 -4.17
N PHE A 145 11.74 -7.80 -3.24
CA PHE A 145 12.80 -7.00 -2.64
C PHE A 145 13.45 -7.66 -1.41
N GLY A 146 12.94 -8.80 -0.96
CA GLY A 146 13.53 -9.58 0.12
C GLY A 146 13.55 -8.88 1.48
N ALA A 147 12.74 -7.84 1.67
CA ALA A 147 12.63 -7.14 2.92
C ALA A 147 11.96 -8.02 4.00
N ARG A 148 12.41 -7.88 5.24
CA ARG A 148 11.90 -8.59 6.42
C ARG A 148 11.29 -7.64 7.43
N LYS A 149 11.94 -6.49 7.63
CA LYS A 149 11.50 -5.43 8.52
C LYS A 149 11.39 -4.12 7.76
N ILE A 150 10.19 -3.54 7.73
CA ILE A 150 9.90 -2.36 6.90
C ILE A 150 9.24 -1.26 7.72
N LEU A 151 9.52 -0.01 7.33
CA LEU A 151 8.83 1.18 7.82
C LEU A 151 7.91 1.70 6.71
N ILE A 152 6.59 1.59 6.90
CA ILE A 152 5.59 1.98 5.90
C ILE A 152 5.21 3.44 6.09
N ILE A 153 5.28 4.23 5.02
CA ILE A 153 4.83 5.62 5.01
C ILE A 153 3.53 5.74 4.23
N SER A 154 2.50 6.23 4.88
CA SER A 154 1.20 6.52 4.28
C SER A 154 0.37 7.41 5.22
N GLN A 155 -0.86 7.82 4.82
CA GLN A 155 -1.78 8.45 5.76
C GLN A 155 -2.25 7.45 6.83
N GLU A 156 -2.54 7.94 8.03
CA GLU A 156 -2.86 7.09 9.18
C GLU A 156 -4.02 6.13 8.92
N TYR A 157 -5.12 6.62 8.32
CA TYR A 157 -6.28 5.78 8.01
C TYR A 157 -5.94 4.58 7.11
N HIS A 158 -4.90 4.69 6.28
CA HIS A 158 -4.41 3.65 5.37
C HIS A 158 -3.37 2.73 6.04
N LEU A 159 -2.61 3.23 7.01
CA LEU A 159 -1.58 2.45 7.71
C LEU A 159 -2.15 1.22 8.42
N TYR A 160 -3.33 1.32 9.05
CA TYR A 160 -3.96 0.16 9.70
C TYR A 160 -4.11 -1.04 8.75
N ARG A 161 -4.56 -0.79 7.53
CA ARG A 161 -4.71 -1.83 6.51
C ARG A 161 -3.37 -2.35 6.00
N SER A 162 -2.44 -1.46 5.77
CA SER A 162 -1.09 -1.80 5.29
C SER A 162 -0.35 -2.68 6.30
N LEU A 163 -0.38 -2.31 7.57
CA LEU A 163 0.24 -3.07 8.65
C LEU A 163 -0.41 -4.45 8.83
N GLN A 164 -1.74 -4.54 8.74
CA GLN A 164 -2.44 -5.81 8.80
C GLN A 164 -2.01 -6.75 7.67
N ILE A 165 -1.86 -6.25 6.45
CA ILE A 165 -1.37 -7.04 5.31
C ILE A 165 0.07 -7.50 5.57
N ALA A 166 0.95 -6.60 6.02
CA ALA A 166 2.35 -6.90 6.32
C ALA A 166 2.47 -8.01 7.37
N ASN A 167 1.73 -7.89 8.48
CA ASN A 167 1.68 -8.90 9.53
C ASN A 167 1.20 -10.25 9.01
N ALA A 168 0.13 -10.26 8.21
CA ALA A 168 -0.42 -11.48 7.62
C ALA A 168 0.55 -12.16 6.65
N LEU A 169 1.37 -11.38 5.93
CA LEU A 169 2.43 -11.89 5.05
C LEU A 169 3.70 -12.28 5.82
N GLY A 170 3.80 -11.97 7.12
CA GLY A 170 4.93 -12.33 7.96
C GLY A 170 6.11 -11.35 7.85
N LEU A 171 5.85 -10.10 7.54
CA LEU A 171 6.80 -9.00 7.67
C LEU A 171 6.73 -8.41 9.08
N GLU A 172 7.87 -8.02 9.64
CA GLU A 172 7.90 -7.09 10.75
C GLU A 172 7.70 -5.68 10.19
N ALA A 173 6.64 -5.00 10.58
CA ALA A 173 6.27 -3.73 9.97
C ALA A 173 5.83 -2.70 11.00
N TYR A 174 6.26 -1.48 10.78
CA TYR A 174 5.84 -0.30 11.52
C TYR A 174 5.38 0.77 10.53
N GLY A 175 4.56 1.71 10.99
CA GLY A 175 4.03 2.78 10.15
C GLY A 175 4.35 4.15 10.70
N VAL A 176 4.66 5.10 9.83
CA VAL A 176 4.74 6.53 10.18
C VAL A 176 3.70 7.28 9.36
N PRO A 177 2.79 8.02 10.01
CA PRO A 177 1.75 8.77 9.32
C PRO A 177 2.33 9.99 8.58
N ALA A 178 1.84 10.20 7.36
CA ALA A 178 2.20 11.33 6.50
C ALA A 178 0.99 12.29 6.35
N ASP A 179 0.36 12.63 7.47
CA ASP A 179 -0.84 13.49 7.52
C ASP A 179 -0.43 14.96 7.72
N GLY A 180 0.29 15.52 6.74
CA GLY A 180 0.77 16.89 6.77
C GLY A 180 -0.28 17.96 6.46
N ASN A 181 -1.39 17.57 5.81
CA ASN A 181 -2.42 18.48 5.33
C ASN A 181 -3.84 17.92 5.50
N ASP A 182 -4.82 18.81 5.52
CA ASP A 182 -6.22 18.45 5.40
C ASP A 182 -6.58 18.20 3.93
N TYR A 183 -6.97 16.97 3.61
CA TYR A 183 -7.35 16.59 2.25
C TYR A 183 -8.88 16.61 2.08
N SER A 184 -9.37 17.28 1.06
CA SER A 184 -10.80 17.27 0.73
C SER A 184 -11.30 15.84 0.47
N GLY A 185 -12.54 15.52 0.93
CA GLY A 185 -13.15 14.20 0.71
C GLY A 185 -12.70 13.10 1.68
N GLN A 186 -12.20 13.44 2.87
CA GLN A 186 -11.75 12.47 3.88
C GLN A 186 -12.86 11.48 4.26
N PHE A 187 -14.09 11.93 4.43
CA PHE A 187 -15.22 11.05 4.75
C PHE A 187 -15.39 9.89 3.74
N PHE A 188 -15.27 10.18 2.44
CA PHE A 188 -15.37 9.13 1.41
C PHE A 188 -14.19 8.17 1.45
N ARG A 189 -12.99 8.65 1.80
CA ARG A 189 -11.82 7.79 2.00
C ARG A 189 -12.03 6.87 3.20
N ASP A 190 -12.53 7.37 4.31
CA ASP A 190 -12.78 6.59 5.52
C ASP A 190 -13.80 5.49 5.27
N VAL A 191 -14.92 5.80 4.59
CA VAL A 191 -15.93 4.80 4.19
C VAL A 191 -15.32 3.76 3.26
N ARG A 192 -14.55 4.18 2.25
CA ARG A 192 -13.84 3.27 1.34
C ARG A 192 -12.88 2.35 2.10
N GLU A 193 -12.15 2.90 3.08
CA GLU A 193 -11.19 2.13 3.87
C GLU A 193 -11.84 1.06 4.74
N ILE A 194 -13.03 1.31 5.29
CA ILE A 194 -13.79 0.26 6.00
C ILE A 194 -13.98 -0.96 5.09
N LEU A 195 -14.42 -0.75 3.84
CA LEU A 195 -14.61 -1.84 2.88
C LEU A 195 -13.27 -2.45 2.40
N ALA A 196 -12.26 -1.60 2.20
CA ALA A 196 -10.93 -2.04 1.77
C ALA A 196 -10.24 -2.90 2.83
N ARG A 197 -10.34 -2.55 4.12
CA ARG A 197 -9.83 -3.37 5.24
C ARG A 197 -10.46 -4.74 5.25
N ASN A 198 -11.78 -4.84 5.08
CA ASN A 198 -12.48 -6.12 5.01
C ASN A 198 -12.03 -6.96 3.82
N LYS A 199 -11.95 -6.36 2.62
CA LYS A 199 -11.49 -7.04 1.41
C LYS A 199 -10.05 -7.58 1.58
N ASP A 200 -9.14 -6.75 2.05
CA ASP A 200 -7.73 -7.10 2.15
C ASP A 200 -7.46 -8.04 3.34
N TRP A 201 -8.27 -7.98 4.42
CA TRP A 201 -8.24 -8.99 5.48
C TRP A 201 -8.55 -10.39 4.94
N VAL A 202 -9.62 -10.52 4.13
CA VAL A 202 -9.96 -11.78 3.46
C VAL A 202 -8.85 -12.20 2.49
N LYS A 203 -8.33 -11.26 1.66
CA LYS A 203 -7.22 -11.51 0.74
C LYS A 203 -5.97 -12.03 1.47
N SER A 204 -5.69 -11.48 2.64
CA SER A 204 -4.55 -11.87 3.49
C SER A 204 -4.67 -13.28 4.07
N ILE A 205 -5.87 -13.84 4.20
CA ILE A 205 -6.07 -15.24 4.60
C ILE A 205 -5.64 -16.19 3.49
N PHE A 206 -6.05 -15.90 2.26
CA PHE A 206 -5.78 -16.77 1.09
C PHE A 206 -4.40 -16.55 0.49
N LYS A 207 -3.76 -15.41 0.75
CA LYS A 207 -2.43 -15.02 0.28
C LYS A 207 -2.21 -15.30 -1.22
N PRO A 208 -3.08 -14.82 -2.11
CA PRO A 208 -2.90 -15.04 -3.54
C PRO A 208 -1.61 -14.36 -4.01
N LYS A 209 -0.97 -14.95 -5.02
CA LYS A 209 0.17 -14.31 -5.67
C LYS A 209 -0.24 -12.99 -6.31
N PRO A 210 0.66 -11.98 -6.38
CA PRO A 210 0.38 -10.72 -7.05
C PRO A 210 0.24 -10.93 -8.56
N THR A 211 -0.27 -9.91 -9.25
CA THR A 211 -0.47 -9.92 -10.71
C THR A 211 0.84 -10.16 -11.45
N PHE A 212 1.92 -9.53 -10.99
CA PHE A 212 3.28 -9.71 -11.52
C PHE A 212 4.24 -10.02 -10.38
N LEU A 213 4.97 -11.13 -10.49
CA LEU A 213 6.00 -11.50 -9.55
C LEU A 213 7.38 -10.96 -10.01
N GLY A 214 7.87 -11.30 -11.16
CA GLY A 214 9.18 -10.91 -11.64
C GLY A 214 10.36 -11.60 -10.93
N ASP A 215 11.57 -11.21 -11.30
CA ASP A 215 12.79 -11.69 -10.68
C ASP A 215 13.06 -10.99 -9.35
N ALA A 216 13.84 -11.62 -8.48
CA ALA A 216 14.19 -11.04 -7.18
C ALA A 216 15.20 -9.89 -7.36
N VAL A 217 14.88 -8.76 -6.75
CA VAL A 217 15.71 -7.54 -6.68
C VAL A 217 15.98 -7.23 -5.21
N PRO A 218 16.99 -7.86 -4.57
CA PRO A 218 17.19 -7.71 -3.13
C PRO A 218 17.41 -6.26 -2.72
N ILE A 219 16.65 -5.79 -1.71
CA ILE A 219 16.73 -4.42 -1.20
C ILE A 219 18.11 -4.05 -0.63
N SER A 220 18.91 -5.05 -0.27
CA SER A 220 20.31 -4.87 0.16
C SER A 220 21.27 -4.56 -0.98
N GLY A 221 20.83 -4.66 -2.22
CA GLY A 221 21.64 -4.42 -3.43
C GLY A 221 21.72 -2.94 -3.83
N ASP A 222 21.89 -2.74 -5.14
CA ASP A 222 21.96 -1.43 -5.77
C ASP A 222 20.64 -1.07 -6.45
N GLY A 223 20.00 0.02 -6.02
CA GLY A 223 18.70 0.47 -6.52
C GLY A 223 18.72 0.95 -7.98
N ASN A 224 19.89 1.32 -8.51
CA ASN A 224 20.04 1.75 -9.91
C ASN A 224 19.43 0.75 -10.89
N ILE A 225 19.50 -0.54 -10.60
CA ILE A 225 18.96 -1.60 -11.47
C ILE A 225 17.44 -1.43 -11.72
N THR A 226 16.69 -0.83 -10.78
CA THR A 226 15.26 -0.57 -10.94
C THR A 226 14.95 0.72 -11.70
N ILE A 227 15.92 1.64 -11.79
CA ILE A 227 15.82 2.91 -12.51
C ILE A 227 16.18 2.70 -14.00
N ASP A 228 17.21 1.92 -14.28
CA ASP A 228 17.73 1.68 -15.62
C ASP A 228 16.81 0.81 -16.48
N GLU A 229 15.97 -0.03 -15.89
CA GLU A 229 14.99 -0.84 -16.62
C GLU A 229 14.03 0.00 -17.46
N LYS A 230 13.69 1.22 -17.02
CA LYS A 230 12.90 2.14 -17.83
C LYS A 230 13.67 2.65 -19.06
N ALA A 231 14.95 2.96 -18.92
CA ALA A 231 15.79 3.39 -20.04
C ALA A 231 15.97 2.28 -21.08
N ALA A 232 16.00 1.02 -20.66
CA ALA A 232 16.01 -0.13 -21.55
C ALA A 232 14.66 -0.31 -22.27
N CYS A 233 13.56 -0.05 -21.60
CA CYS A 233 12.20 -0.14 -22.13
C CYS A 233 11.92 0.94 -23.18
N GLU A 234 12.31 2.19 -22.95
CA GLU A 234 12.18 3.28 -23.92
C GLU A 234 12.99 3.04 -25.19
N LYS A 235 14.19 2.46 -25.07
CA LYS A 235 15.05 2.08 -26.21
C LYS A 235 14.49 0.92 -27.03
N ALA A 236 13.65 0.05 -26.44
CA ALA A 236 13.04 -1.10 -27.11
C ALA A 236 11.73 -0.80 -27.86
N GLY A 237 11.31 0.48 -27.97
CA GLY A 237 10.15 0.87 -28.80
C GLY A 237 8.80 0.79 -28.13
N GLY A 238 8.69 0.98 -26.84
CA GLY A 238 7.46 1.44 -26.20
C GLY A 238 6.39 0.40 -25.85
N PHE A 239 6.65 -0.89 -25.95
CA PHE A 239 5.79 -1.94 -25.41
C PHE A 239 6.56 -2.85 -24.46
N CYS A 240 6.90 -2.29 -23.30
CA CYS A 240 7.45 -3.09 -22.22
C CYS A 240 6.32 -3.41 -21.23
N ILE A 241 5.68 -4.56 -21.44
CA ILE A 241 5.17 -5.31 -20.30
C ILE A 241 6.46 -5.72 -19.58
N ILE A 242 6.79 -5.04 -18.48
CA ILE A 242 7.91 -5.43 -17.64
C ILE A 242 7.61 -6.86 -17.17
N LEU A 243 8.13 -7.83 -17.89
CA LEU A 243 8.24 -9.20 -17.46
C LEU A 243 9.38 -9.22 -16.42
N LEU A 244 9.04 -8.80 -15.19
CA LEU A 244 9.83 -9.03 -14.00
C LEU A 244 9.12 -10.04 -13.12
#